data_4fcbd0e682fac3997ec08ce3b309e268
#
_entry.id   4fcbd0e682fac3997ec08ce3b309e268
#
_cell.length_a   1.000
_cell.length_b   1.000
_cell.length_c   1.000
_cell.angle_alpha   90.00
_cell.angle_beta   90.00
_cell.angle_gamma   90.00
#
_symmetry.space_group_name_H-M   'P 1'
#
loop_
_entity.id
_entity.type
_entity.pdbx_description
1 polymer ?
#
loop_
_entity_poly.entity_id
_entity_poly.type
_entity_poly.pdbx_seq_one_letter_code
_entity_poly.pdbx_strand_id
1 'polypeptide(L)'
;MLLATVTLAIGLASCGNPDTIPVKENTNSDTTIAMNDTTKKMPATDAEWKAQLTDNQYHILREKGTERAFTGEYWNNHEHGYYKCAGCGAKLFSSEEKFDSGCGWPSFSLPWDSTAVNYHDDSSYGMKRTEVTCKKCGGHLGHVFDDGPPPTNLRYCINSGAMIFVKEE
;
A
#
# COMPACT_ATOMS: atom_id res chain seq x y z
N MET A 1 -55.94 68.05 32.98
CA MET A 1 -55.17 68.47 34.17
C MET A 1 -54.86 67.20 34.92
N LEU A 2 -53.61 66.75 34.92
CA LEU A 2 -52.82 66.24 36.05
C LEU A 2 -51.46 65.77 35.55
N LEU A 3 -50.48 66.38 36.13
CA LEU A 3 -49.06 66.09 35.89
C LEU A 3 -48.74 64.67 36.39
N ALA A 4 -47.92 63.95 35.65
CA ALA A 4 -47.25 62.78 36.15
C ALA A 4 -45.79 63.00 36.03
N THR A 5 -45.15 62.92 37.20
CA THR A 5 -43.75 63.15 37.46
C THR A 5 -42.89 61.94 36.95
N VAL A 6 -41.87 62.26 36.16
CA VAL A 6 -40.86 61.30 35.72
C VAL A 6 -39.76 61.18 36.82
N THR A 7 -39.57 60.01 37.32
CA THR A 7 -38.46 59.68 38.23
C THR A 7 -37.35 58.96 37.39
N LEU A 8 -36.22 59.64 37.30
CA LEU A 8 -35.02 59.18 36.65
C LEU A 8 -34.21 58.28 37.62
N ALA A 9 -34.07 57.01 37.30
CA ALA A 9 -33.19 56.11 38.03
C ALA A 9 -31.87 55.88 37.22
N ILE A 10 -30.80 56.36 37.78
CA ILE A 10 -29.45 56.15 37.26
C ILE A 10 -28.96 54.77 37.68
N GLY A 11 -28.85 53.85 36.75
CA GLY A 11 -28.26 52.54 36.94
C GLY A 11 -26.80 52.54 36.49
N LEU A 12 -25.91 52.25 37.39
CA LEU A 12 -24.47 52.08 37.16
C LEU A 12 -24.20 50.90 36.24
N ALA A 13 -23.56 51.15 35.10
CA ALA A 13 -23.08 50.16 34.20
C ALA A 13 -21.79 49.50 34.76
N SER A 14 -21.87 48.23 35.07
CA SER A 14 -20.68 47.36 35.34
C SER A 14 -20.16 46.83 34.04
N CYS A 15 -18.94 47.19 33.69
CA CYS A 15 -18.19 46.64 32.57
C CYS A 15 -17.85 45.18 32.86
N GLY A 16 -18.56 44.23 32.27
CA GLY A 16 -18.16 42.84 32.16
C GLY A 16 -17.49 42.59 30.83
N ASN A 17 -16.27 42.11 30.87
CA ASN A 17 -15.49 41.69 29.68
C ASN A 17 -16.25 40.59 28.94
N PRO A 18 -16.45 40.72 27.63
CA PRO A 18 -16.76 39.60 26.79
C PRO A 18 -15.45 39.09 26.18
N ASP A 19 -14.95 37.96 26.56
CA ASP A 19 -14.04 37.17 25.71
C ASP A 19 -13.54 35.95 26.46
N THR A 20 -14.39 34.92 26.43
CA THR A 20 -13.90 33.55 26.54
C THR A 20 -14.70 32.69 25.59
N ILE A 21 -14.25 32.68 24.34
CA ILE A 21 -14.66 31.70 23.34
C ILE A 21 -13.99 30.38 23.76
N PRO A 22 -14.71 29.28 23.97
CA PRO A 22 -14.08 27.99 24.20
C PRO A 22 -13.41 27.54 22.90
N VAL A 23 -12.09 27.61 22.87
CA VAL A 23 -11.26 26.99 21.83
C VAL A 23 -11.49 25.48 21.94
N LYS A 24 -12.20 24.91 20.99
CA LYS A 24 -12.20 23.47 20.79
C LYS A 24 -10.77 23.07 20.43
N GLU A 25 -10.12 22.40 21.35
CA GLU A 25 -8.86 21.71 21.13
C GLU A 25 -9.10 20.64 20.03
N ASN A 26 -8.71 20.99 18.82
CA ASN A 26 -8.68 20.09 17.69
C ASN A 26 -7.41 19.27 17.88
N THR A 27 -7.52 18.14 18.55
CA THR A 27 -6.47 17.13 18.54
C THR A 27 -6.34 16.61 17.11
N ASN A 28 -5.59 17.32 16.30
CA ASN A 28 -5.04 16.78 15.08
C ASN A 28 -4.18 15.58 15.50
N SER A 29 -4.72 14.41 15.31
CA SER A 29 -3.93 13.19 15.22
C SER A 29 -3.02 13.39 14.02
N ASP A 30 -1.82 13.84 14.32
CA ASP A 30 -0.69 13.89 13.38
C ASP A 30 -0.46 12.44 12.93
N THR A 31 -1.08 12.09 11.80
CA THR A 31 -0.76 10.85 11.11
C THR A 31 0.61 11.09 10.49
N THR A 32 1.62 10.89 11.32
CA THR A 32 3.00 10.77 10.89
C THR A 32 3.03 9.64 9.88
N ILE A 33 3.07 9.99 8.60
CA ILE A 33 3.44 9.05 7.54
C ILE A 33 4.84 8.59 7.91
N ALA A 34 4.92 7.42 8.54
CA ALA A 34 6.17 6.79 8.90
C ALA A 34 6.93 6.57 7.59
N MET A 35 7.88 7.43 7.32
CA MET A 35 8.94 7.18 6.35
C MET A 35 9.57 5.86 6.74
N ASN A 36 9.42 4.88 5.87
CA ASN A 36 9.77 3.48 6.11
C ASN A 36 11.28 3.42 6.34
N ASP A 37 11.66 3.36 7.61
CA ASP A 37 13.02 3.18 8.05
C ASP A 37 13.57 1.86 7.49
N THR A 38 14.60 1.96 6.68
CA THR A 38 15.32 0.83 6.07
C THR A 38 16.04 -0.05 7.10
N THR A 39 15.87 0.20 8.39
CA THR A 39 16.50 -0.53 9.51
C THR A 39 15.61 -1.62 10.11
N LYS A 40 14.35 -1.79 9.65
CA LYS A 40 13.51 -2.86 10.18
C LYS A 40 14.11 -4.23 9.88
N LYS A 41 14.58 -4.89 10.94
CA LYS A 41 15.12 -6.26 10.84
C LYS A 41 14.11 -7.18 10.17
N MET A 42 14.56 -7.94 9.18
CA MET A 42 13.71 -8.90 8.48
C MET A 42 13.27 -10.01 9.43
N PRO A 43 12.00 -10.44 9.42
CA PRO A 43 11.53 -11.57 10.22
C PRO A 43 12.36 -12.81 9.94
N ALA A 44 12.74 -13.53 11.00
CA ALA A 44 13.55 -14.72 10.93
C ALA A 44 12.74 -16.01 11.06
N THR A 45 11.53 -15.93 11.59
CA THR A 45 10.65 -17.07 11.84
C THR A 45 9.29 -16.89 11.16
N ASP A 46 8.58 -17.99 10.92
CA ASP A 46 7.22 -17.96 10.38
C ASP A 46 6.23 -17.22 11.30
N ALA A 47 6.41 -17.32 12.61
CA ALA A 47 5.59 -16.60 13.58
C ALA A 47 5.76 -15.08 13.45
N GLU A 48 6.99 -14.60 13.24
CA GLU A 48 7.27 -13.19 13.01
C GLU A 48 6.68 -12.71 11.68
N TRP A 49 6.75 -13.53 10.61
CA TRP A 49 6.11 -13.23 9.34
C TRP A 49 4.59 -13.15 9.47
N LYS A 50 3.95 -14.10 10.18
CA LYS A 50 2.51 -14.07 10.46
C LYS A 50 2.09 -12.84 11.25
N ALA A 51 2.90 -12.39 12.17
CA ALA A 51 2.61 -11.18 12.95
C ALA A 51 2.75 -9.88 12.13
N GLN A 52 3.56 -9.90 11.06
CA GLN A 52 3.82 -8.74 10.23
C GLN A 52 2.89 -8.63 9.01
N LEU A 53 2.45 -9.74 8.45
CA LEU A 53 1.68 -9.83 7.21
C LEU A 53 0.20 -10.06 7.50
N THR A 54 -0.67 -9.62 6.60
CA THR A 54 -2.05 -10.10 6.60
C THR A 54 -2.10 -11.58 6.22
N ASP A 55 -3.18 -12.28 6.54
CA ASP A 55 -3.34 -13.70 6.20
C ASP A 55 -3.16 -13.96 4.69
N ASN A 56 -3.72 -13.09 3.84
CA ASN A 56 -3.56 -13.20 2.39
C ASN A 56 -2.11 -12.97 1.94
N GLN A 57 -1.43 -11.97 2.49
CA GLN A 57 -0.02 -11.70 2.18
C GLN A 57 0.87 -12.86 2.65
N TYR A 58 0.61 -13.41 3.84
CA TYR A 58 1.34 -14.55 4.36
C TYR A 58 1.13 -15.78 3.48
N HIS A 59 -0.13 -16.09 3.14
CA HIS A 59 -0.47 -17.20 2.25
C HIS A 59 0.28 -17.10 0.91
N ILE A 60 0.32 -15.92 0.29
CA ILE A 60 1.01 -15.73 -0.99
C ILE A 60 2.54 -15.78 -0.81
N LEU A 61 3.09 -14.93 0.07
CA LEU A 61 4.53 -14.73 0.15
C LEU A 61 5.28 -15.90 0.81
N ARG A 62 4.64 -16.64 1.74
CA ARG A 62 5.31 -17.66 2.56
C ARG A 62 4.82 -19.08 2.29
N GLU A 63 3.56 -19.26 1.90
CA GLU A 63 2.98 -20.56 1.59
C GLU A 63 2.87 -20.81 0.07
N LYS A 64 3.39 -19.87 -0.76
CA LYS A 64 3.34 -19.93 -2.23
C LYS A 64 1.92 -20.00 -2.80
N GLY A 65 0.98 -19.33 -2.13
CA GLY A 65 -0.41 -19.23 -2.58
C GLY A 65 -0.55 -18.36 -3.83
N THR A 66 -1.70 -18.50 -4.47
CA THR A 66 -2.10 -17.67 -5.61
C THR A 66 -3.49 -17.10 -5.34
N GLU A 67 -3.66 -15.79 -5.45
CA GLU A 67 -4.96 -15.14 -5.36
C GLU A 67 -5.84 -15.49 -6.57
N ARG A 68 -7.15 -15.37 -6.41
CA ARG A 68 -8.08 -15.62 -7.54
C ARG A 68 -7.92 -14.51 -8.60
N ALA A 69 -7.95 -14.88 -9.87
CA ALA A 69 -7.90 -13.93 -10.99
C ALA A 69 -9.01 -12.86 -10.88
N PHE A 70 -8.70 -11.63 -11.24
CA PHE A 70 -9.59 -10.44 -11.23
C PHE A 70 -10.07 -10.01 -9.83
N THR A 71 -9.48 -10.50 -8.75
CA THR A 71 -9.87 -10.12 -7.38
C THR A 71 -8.80 -9.34 -6.63
N GLY A 72 -7.56 -9.34 -7.09
CA GLY A 72 -6.47 -8.62 -6.46
C GLY A 72 -6.61 -7.11 -6.67
N GLU A 73 -6.03 -6.30 -5.78
CA GLU A 73 -6.17 -4.84 -5.79
C GLU A 73 -5.57 -4.20 -7.05
N TYR A 74 -4.49 -4.78 -7.59
CA TYR A 74 -3.68 -4.09 -8.61
C TYR A 74 -3.79 -4.67 -10.02
N TRP A 75 -4.64 -5.66 -10.27
CA TRP A 75 -4.78 -6.23 -11.62
C TRP A 75 -5.17 -5.15 -12.65
N ASN A 76 -6.04 -4.21 -12.28
CA ASN A 76 -6.51 -3.09 -13.11
C ASN A 76 -6.04 -1.72 -12.61
N ASN A 77 -4.89 -1.64 -11.91
CA ASN A 77 -4.31 -0.37 -11.49
C ASN A 77 -3.48 0.25 -12.63
N HIS A 78 -3.77 1.50 -13.01
CA HIS A 78 -3.10 2.27 -14.05
C HIS A 78 -2.46 3.57 -13.51
N GLU A 79 -2.38 3.71 -12.20
CA GLU A 79 -1.77 4.88 -11.59
C GLU A 79 -0.24 4.85 -11.75
N HIS A 80 0.37 6.05 -11.88
CA HIS A 80 1.82 6.20 -11.95
C HIS A 80 2.47 5.96 -10.58
N GLY A 81 3.53 5.18 -10.57
CA GLY A 81 4.25 4.84 -9.35
C GLY A 81 5.01 3.51 -9.45
N TYR A 82 5.24 2.88 -8.32
CA TYR A 82 5.96 1.61 -8.28
C TYR A 82 5.35 0.62 -7.28
N TYR A 83 5.70 -0.63 -7.44
CA TYR A 83 5.26 -1.73 -6.59
C TYR A 83 6.43 -2.24 -5.75
N LYS A 84 6.25 -2.29 -4.43
CA LYS A 84 7.23 -2.84 -3.49
C LYS A 84 6.72 -4.15 -2.88
N CYS A 85 7.65 -5.00 -2.46
CA CYS A 85 7.33 -6.24 -1.78
C CYS A 85 6.57 -5.98 -0.48
N ALA A 86 5.41 -6.61 -0.31
CA ALA A 86 4.60 -6.46 0.90
C ALA A 86 5.32 -7.01 2.16
N GLY A 87 6.24 -7.96 1.98
CA GLY A 87 7.01 -8.52 3.08
C GLY A 87 8.16 -7.65 3.56
N CYS A 88 8.99 -7.15 2.66
CA CYS A 88 10.26 -6.50 3.03
C CYS A 88 10.46 -5.09 2.49
N GLY A 89 9.49 -4.55 1.73
CA GLY A 89 9.54 -3.21 1.19
C GLY A 89 10.52 -2.98 0.02
N ALA A 90 11.20 -4.02 -0.49
CA ALA A 90 12.07 -3.88 -1.65
C ALA A 90 11.27 -3.48 -2.89
N LYS A 91 11.78 -2.56 -3.72
CA LYS A 91 11.16 -2.21 -5.01
C LYS A 91 11.20 -3.43 -5.93
N LEU A 92 10.09 -3.72 -6.59
CA LEU A 92 9.94 -4.91 -7.44
C LEU A 92 9.65 -4.57 -8.90
N PHE A 93 8.70 -3.66 -9.14
CA PHE A 93 8.24 -3.30 -10.49
C PHE A 93 7.87 -1.82 -10.58
N SER A 94 8.01 -1.23 -11.77
CA SER A 94 7.48 0.10 -12.10
C SER A 94 6.10 -0.02 -12.74
N SER A 95 5.25 1.00 -12.56
CA SER A 95 4.00 1.12 -13.31
C SER A 95 4.20 1.27 -14.81
N GLU A 96 5.35 1.79 -15.24
CA GLU A 96 5.67 1.95 -16.66
C GLU A 96 5.88 0.63 -17.39
N GLU A 97 6.30 -0.40 -16.64
CA GLU A 97 6.47 -1.75 -17.18
C GLU A 97 5.19 -2.60 -17.06
N LYS A 98 4.15 -2.04 -16.44
CA LYS A 98 2.86 -2.72 -16.28
C LYS A 98 2.03 -2.65 -17.57
N PHE A 99 1.45 -3.78 -17.95
CA PHE A 99 0.59 -3.87 -19.14
C PHE A 99 -0.64 -4.75 -18.87
N ASP A 100 -1.63 -4.61 -19.76
CA ASP A 100 -2.88 -5.36 -19.68
C ASP A 100 -2.75 -6.68 -20.43
N SER A 101 -2.54 -7.76 -19.71
CA SER A 101 -2.41 -9.11 -20.31
C SER A 101 -3.73 -9.86 -20.41
N GLY A 102 -4.80 -9.35 -19.77
CA GLY A 102 -6.10 -10.03 -19.71
C GLY A 102 -6.15 -11.25 -18.79
N CYS A 103 -5.06 -11.61 -18.11
CA CYS A 103 -5.01 -12.83 -17.27
C CYS A 103 -5.66 -12.65 -15.88
N GLY A 104 -5.95 -11.41 -15.47
CA GLY A 104 -6.59 -11.11 -14.19
C GLY A 104 -5.63 -10.92 -13.01
N TRP A 105 -4.33 -10.86 -13.26
CA TRP A 105 -3.28 -10.49 -12.32
C TRP A 105 -2.45 -9.33 -12.86
N PRO A 106 -1.82 -8.52 -12.00
CA PRO A 106 -0.84 -7.53 -12.44
C PRO A 106 0.25 -8.16 -13.29
N SER A 107 0.48 -7.61 -14.47
CA SER A 107 1.46 -8.12 -15.44
C SER A 107 2.48 -7.05 -15.79
N PHE A 108 3.77 -7.42 -15.77
CA PHE A 108 4.89 -6.51 -16.04
C PHE A 108 5.82 -7.11 -17.09
N SER A 109 6.47 -6.25 -17.88
CA SER A 109 7.43 -6.64 -18.92
C SER A 109 8.85 -6.82 -18.36
N LEU A 110 9.18 -6.10 -17.28
CA LEU A 110 10.48 -6.12 -16.61
C LEU A 110 10.33 -5.93 -15.10
N PRO A 111 11.25 -6.50 -14.28
CA PRO A 111 11.38 -6.13 -12.87
C PRO A 111 12.04 -4.75 -12.74
N TRP A 112 11.98 -4.15 -11.54
CA TRP A 112 12.58 -2.84 -11.23
C TRP A 112 14.05 -2.75 -11.66
N ASP A 113 14.82 -3.79 -11.38
CA ASP A 113 16.19 -3.99 -11.82
C ASP A 113 16.55 -5.49 -11.77
N SER A 114 17.75 -5.83 -12.24
CA SER A 114 18.25 -7.21 -12.28
C SER A 114 18.44 -7.85 -10.89
N THR A 115 18.31 -7.07 -9.83
CA THR A 115 18.47 -7.53 -8.45
C THR A 115 17.15 -7.56 -7.65
N ALA A 116 16.03 -7.21 -8.27
CA ALA A 116 14.73 -7.16 -7.59
C ALA A 116 14.16 -8.56 -7.30
N VAL A 117 14.38 -9.50 -8.20
CA VAL A 117 13.76 -10.84 -8.14
C VAL A 117 14.77 -11.98 -8.36
N ASN A 118 14.41 -13.17 -7.91
CA ASN A 118 15.06 -14.44 -8.25
C ASN A 118 14.09 -15.33 -9.02
N TYR A 119 14.63 -16.33 -9.71
CA TYR A 119 13.93 -17.29 -10.54
C TYR A 119 14.19 -18.71 -10.04
N HIS A 120 13.13 -19.52 -9.99
CA HIS A 120 13.21 -20.92 -9.55
C HIS A 120 12.35 -21.79 -10.48
N ASP A 121 12.83 -22.99 -10.79
CA ASP A 121 12.00 -23.96 -11.50
C ASP A 121 10.83 -24.40 -10.62
N ASP A 122 9.61 -24.35 -11.16
CA ASP A 122 8.41 -24.83 -10.51
C ASP A 122 7.76 -25.90 -11.37
N SER A 123 7.79 -27.15 -10.88
CA SER A 123 7.14 -28.29 -11.51
C SER A 123 5.89 -28.78 -10.77
N SER A 124 5.36 -27.97 -9.85
CA SER A 124 4.13 -28.29 -9.12
C SER A 124 2.93 -28.41 -10.03
N TYR A 125 1.95 -29.19 -9.61
CA TYR A 125 0.69 -29.44 -10.34
C TYR A 125 0.87 -29.99 -11.77
N GLY A 126 2.01 -30.63 -12.07
CA GLY A 126 2.30 -31.19 -13.40
C GLY A 126 2.61 -30.15 -14.47
N MET A 127 2.80 -28.87 -14.09
CA MET A 127 3.20 -27.77 -14.99
C MET A 127 4.70 -27.54 -14.91
N LYS A 128 5.27 -27.02 -16.00
CA LYS A 128 6.64 -26.47 -15.97
C LYS A 128 6.56 -24.97 -16.06
N ARG A 129 6.90 -24.27 -15.00
CA ARG A 129 6.86 -22.81 -14.88
C ARG A 129 8.15 -22.31 -14.25
N THR A 130 8.39 -21.01 -14.37
CA THR A 130 9.45 -20.31 -13.64
C THR A 130 8.81 -19.44 -12.56
N GLU A 131 9.01 -19.83 -11.29
CA GLU A 131 8.59 -19.06 -10.12
C GLU A 131 9.43 -17.79 -10.01
N VAL A 132 8.77 -16.69 -9.66
CA VAL A 132 9.40 -15.40 -9.35
C VAL A 132 9.28 -15.14 -7.85
N THR A 133 10.42 -14.89 -7.19
CA THR A 133 10.47 -14.57 -5.74
C THR A 133 11.18 -13.23 -5.52
N CYS A 134 10.84 -12.55 -4.44
CA CYS A 134 11.56 -11.35 -4.01
C CYS A 134 13.01 -11.70 -3.65
N LYS A 135 14.00 -11.07 -4.28
CA LYS A 135 15.41 -11.38 -4.02
C LYS A 135 15.83 -11.09 -2.58
N LYS A 136 15.25 -10.04 -1.95
CA LYS A 136 15.62 -9.62 -0.59
C LYS A 136 15.08 -10.55 0.49
N CYS A 137 13.83 -11.04 0.39
CA CYS A 137 13.20 -11.82 1.46
C CYS A 137 12.80 -13.25 1.05
N GLY A 138 12.98 -13.63 -0.22
CA GLY A 138 12.60 -14.94 -0.74
C GLY A 138 11.09 -15.17 -0.84
N GLY A 139 10.25 -14.16 -0.59
CA GLY A 139 8.79 -14.27 -0.68
C GLY A 139 8.34 -14.58 -2.10
N HIS A 140 7.40 -15.53 -2.24
CA HIS A 140 6.78 -15.85 -3.53
C HIS A 140 6.00 -14.65 -4.07
N LEU A 141 6.20 -14.32 -5.35
CA LEU A 141 5.52 -13.20 -6.01
C LEU A 141 4.50 -13.71 -7.05
N GLY A 142 4.88 -14.70 -7.82
CA GLY A 142 4.15 -15.23 -8.96
C GLY A 142 5.05 -16.01 -9.91
N HIS A 143 4.80 -15.90 -11.21
CA HIS A 143 5.55 -16.62 -12.24
C HIS A 143 5.88 -15.71 -13.41
N VAL A 144 6.90 -16.09 -14.18
CA VAL A 144 7.23 -15.44 -15.45
C VAL A 144 6.97 -16.40 -16.61
N PHE A 145 6.46 -15.84 -17.71
CA PHE A 145 6.10 -16.52 -18.95
C PHE A 145 6.77 -15.82 -20.15
N ASP A 146 6.87 -16.50 -21.28
CA ASP A 146 7.46 -16.04 -22.54
C ASP A 146 6.42 -15.52 -23.56
N ASP A 147 5.30 -15.03 -23.06
CA ASP A 147 4.15 -14.54 -23.82
C ASP A 147 3.88 -13.04 -23.58
N GLY A 148 4.89 -12.28 -23.19
CA GLY A 148 4.83 -10.85 -22.95
C GLY A 148 5.09 -9.98 -24.18
N PRO A 149 5.04 -8.65 -24.03
CA PRO A 149 5.29 -7.71 -25.11
C PRO A 149 6.79 -7.59 -25.44
N PRO A 150 7.12 -7.18 -26.69
CA PRO A 150 8.49 -6.79 -27.03
C PRO A 150 8.95 -5.61 -26.15
N PRO A 151 10.28 -5.43 -25.92
CA PRO A 151 11.39 -6.18 -26.49
C PRO A 151 11.74 -7.47 -25.76
N THR A 152 11.24 -7.68 -24.51
CA THR A 152 11.64 -8.84 -23.69
C THR A 152 10.89 -10.10 -24.03
N ASN A 153 9.68 -9.99 -24.51
CA ASN A 153 8.70 -11.07 -24.69
C ASN A 153 8.39 -11.80 -23.35
N LEU A 154 8.69 -11.17 -22.21
CA LEU A 154 8.43 -11.74 -20.90
C LEU A 154 7.19 -11.10 -20.28
N ARG A 155 6.41 -11.91 -19.58
CA ARG A 155 5.29 -11.49 -18.75
C ARG A 155 5.47 -11.99 -17.31
N TYR A 156 5.75 -11.07 -16.44
CA TYR A 156 5.77 -11.30 -14.99
C TYR A 156 4.34 -11.21 -14.47
N CYS A 157 3.70 -12.35 -14.21
CA CYS A 157 2.35 -12.47 -13.68
C CYS A 157 2.44 -12.55 -12.15
N ILE A 158 2.07 -11.47 -11.47
CA ILE A 158 2.39 -11.27 -10.06
C ILE A 158 1.11 -11.13 -9.24
N ASN A 159 1.05 -11.74 -8.05
CA ASN A 159 -0.06 -11.59 -7.13
C ASN A 159 -0.13 -10.16 -6.57
N SER A 160 -1.29 -9.53 -6.57
CA SER A 160 -1.50 -8.21 -5.95
C SER A 160 -1.14 -8.24 -4.46
N GLY A 161 -1.56 -9.30 -3.75
CA GLY A 161 -1.28 -9.45 -2.32
C GLY A 161 0.21 -9.63 -1.98
N ALA A 162 1.08 -9.92 -2.97
CA ALA A 162 2.53 -9.93 -2.77
C ALA A 162 3.16 -8.53 -2.76
N MET A 163 2.41 -7.50 -3.16
CA MET A 163 2.93 -6.15 -3.41
C MET A 163 2.16 -5.08 -2.63
N ILE A 164 2.77 -3.91 -2.53
CA ILE A 164 2.15 -2.65 -2.10
C ILE A 164 2.49 -1.61 -3.16
N PHE A 165 1.47 -0.95 -3.70
CA PHE A 165 1.65 0.16 -4.63
C PHE A 165 2.03 1.44 -3.89
N VAL A 166 2.97 2.19 -4.46
CA VAL A 166 3.38 3.52 -3.99
C VAL A 166 3.20 4.47 -5.17
N LYS A 167 2.26 5.39 -5.02
CA LYS A 167 2.00 6.43 -6.03
C LYS A 167 3.17 7.42 -6.04
N GLU A 168 3.59 7.81 -7.23
CA GLU A 168 4.52 8.92 -7.48
C GLU A 168 3.75 10.07 -8.12
N GLU A 169 4.11 11.31 -7.76
CA GLU A 169 3.50 12.54 -8.29
C GLU A 169 4.07 12.90 -9.67
#